data_39fda58593fd7384c3ede7056ab227f7
#
_entry.id   39fda58593fd7384c3ede7056ab227f7
#
_cell.length_a   1.000
_cell.length_b   1.000
_cell.length_c   1.000
_cell.angle_alpha   90.00
_cell.angle_beta   90.00
_cell.angle_gamma   90.00
#
_symmetry.space_group_name_H-M   'P 1'
#
loop_
_entity.id
_entity.type
_entity.pdbx_description
1 polymer ?
#
loop_
_entity_poly.entity_id
_entity_poly.type
_entity_poly.pdbx_seq_one_letter_code
_entity_poly.pdbx_strand_id
1 'polypeptide(L)'
;MLDLLATKGTWGKGMLNPLQELLPEFNSFLDAQEEYLIKTGYSECTRETMRNYISVVMRYFQNAGITKLEELNSSHVSAYLLTLRGHAKSTVRCELSRLRKFLSYLYLLGYTSENLAPHVPEYRLGQAQSIIKIWESEEINAVLETVNRASPKGKRDYAFITIAAELGVRSKDICNLKLSDIDWELCSISFVQSKTGKPNTLPLSEKVGSAIIDYLHIRPQTK
;
A
#
# COMPACT_ATOMS: atom_id res chain seq x y z
N MET A 1 25.48 -6.00 22.56
CA MET A 1 24.15 -5.50 22.17
C MET A 1 23.81 -5.77 20.69
N LEU A 2 24.78 -5.67 19.77
CA LEU A 2 24.62 -6.04 18.35
C LEU A 2 24.42 -7.56 18.14
N ASP A 3 25.00 -8.41 18.98
CA ASP A 3 24.88 -9.87 18.88
C ASP A 3 23.48 -10.40 19.21
N LEU A 4 22.74 -9.71 20.07
CA LEU A 4 21.34 -10.07 20.41
C LEU A 4 20.35 -9.81 19.24
N LEU A 5 20.70 -8.89 18.35
CA LEU A 5 19.89 -8.58 17.16
C LEU A 5 20.16 -9.59 16.03
N ALA A 6 21.39 -10.12 15.95
CA ALA A 6 21.80 -11.08 14.93
C ALA A 6 21.30 -12.52 15.20
N THR A 7 21.08 -12.89 16.46
CA THR A 7 20.76 -14.28 16.84
C THR A 7 19.28 -14.63 16.83
N LYS A 8 18.37 -13.68 16.82
CA LYS A 8 16.92 -13.96 16.88
C LYS A 8 16.14 -13.84 15.57
N GLY A 9 16.77 -13.61 14.41
CA GLY A 9 16.22 -13.80 13.05
C GLY A 9 14.78 -13.34 12.76
N THR A 10 14.08 -12.85 13.74
CA THR A 10 12.71 -12.34 13.65
C THR A 10 12.64 -11.03 14.40
N TRP A 11 12.26 -9.98 13.71
CA TRP A 11 11.67 -8.83 14.36
C TRP A 11 10.43 -9.32 15.09
N GLY A 12 10.64 -9.78 16.31
CA GLY A 12 9.53 -10.01 17.23
C GLY A 12 8.80 -8.68 17.38
N LYS A 13 7.48 -8.69 17.27
CA LYS A 13 6.58 -7.56 17.53
C LYS A 13 6.82 -6.86 18.88
N GLY A 14 7.79 -7.33 19.68
CA GLY A 14 8.17 -6.82 21.00
C GLY A 14 9.39 -5.90 21.03
N MET A 15 10.12 -5.68 19.91
CA MET A 15 11.33 -4.82 19.92
C MET A 15 11.05 -3.36 19.51
N LEU A 16 9.98 -3.10 18.83
CA LEU A 16 9.49 -1.74 18.60
C LEU A 16 8.34 -1.52 19.58
N ASN A 17 8.55 -0.73 20.62
CA ASN A 17 7.43 -0.24 21.41
C ASN A 17 6.62 0.70 20.48
N PRO A 18 5.45 0.27 19.94
CA PRO A 18 4.66 1.09 19.03
C PRO A 18 4.12 2.35 19.72
N LEU A 19 4.16 2.40 21.04
CA LEU A 19 3.74 3.51 21.89
C LEU A 19 4.88 4.46 22.23
N GLN A 20 6.14 4.15 21.86
CA GLN A 20 7.25 5.07 22.10
C GLN A 20 7.11 6.29 21.20
N GLU A 21 6.97 7.46 21.81
CA GLU A 21 6.97 8.73 21.11
C GLU A 21 8.32 8.98 20.42
N LEU A 22 8.26 9.52 19.23
CA LEU A 22 9.45 9.95 18.52
C LEU A 22 10.00 11.24 19.14
N LEU A 23 11.31 11.41 19.07
CA LEU A 23 11.98 12.64 19.50
C LEU A 23 11.42 13.85 18.74
N PRO A 24 11.43 15.04 19.33
CA PRO A 24 10.88 16.26 18.70
C PRO A 24 11.46 16.54 17.31
N GLU A 25 12.76 16.35 17.12
CA GLU A 25 13.43 16.54 15.83
C GLU A 25 12.89 15.55 14.76
N PHE A 26 12.64 14.29 15.15
CA PHE A 26 12.10 13.29 14.24
C PHE A 26 10.66 13.60 13.83
N ASN A 27 9.86 14.13 14.75
CA ASN A 27 8.53 14.64 14.43
C ASN A 27 8.59 15.85 13.50
N SER A 28 9.51 16.80 13.77
CA SER A 28 9.73 17.96 12.90
C SER A 28 10.08 17.56 11.47
N PHE A 29 10.92 16.54 11.30
CA PHE A 29 11.19 16.01 9.96
C PHE A 29 9.95 15.43 9.30
N LEU A 30 9.14 14.64 10.02
CA LEU A 30 7.91 14.04 9.47
C LEU A 30 6.95 15.11 8.98
N ASP A 31 6.86 16.23 9.68
CA ASP A 31 5.99 17.35 9.32
C ASP A 31 6.54 18.11 8.10
N ALA A 32 7.85 18.38 8.07
CA ALA A 32 8.51 18.99 6.91
C ALA A 32 8.40 18.10 5.65
N GLN A 33 8.54 16.79 5.81
CA GLN A 33 8.35 15.85 4.71
C GLN A 33 6.90 15.82 4.22
N GLU A 34 5.94 15.83 5.13
CA GLU A 34 4.50 15.89 4.78
C GLU A 34 4.20 17.13 3.93
N GLU A 35 4.69 18.31 4.36
CA GLU A 35 4.53 19.53 3.58
C GLU A 35 5.17 19.43 2.19
N TYR A 36 6.37 18.84 2.10
CA TYR A 36 7.04 18.62 0.82
C TYR A 36 6.22 17.72 -0.09
N LEU A 37 5.67 16.62 0.44
CA LEU A 37 4.87 15.68 -0.33
C LEU A 37 3.53 16.28 -0.79
N ILE A 38 2.93 17.17 0.01
CA ILE A 38 1.74 17.94 -0.38
C ILE A 38 2.07 18.85 -1.56
N LYS A 39 3.14 19.65 -1.45
CA LYS A 39 3.59 20.57 -2.50
C LYS A 39 3.94 19.88 -3.81
N THR A 40 4.40 18.63 -3.73
CA THR A 40 4.75 17.81 -4.91
C THR A 40 3.60 16.95 -5.44
N GLY A 41 2.39 17.09 -4.89
CA GLY A 41 1.16 16.47 -5.42
C GLY A 41 1.00 14.98 -5.10
N TYR A 42 1.67 14.45 -4.07
CA TYR A 42 1.44 13.07 -3.64
C TYR A 42 0.06 12.88 -3.02
N SER A 43 -0.60 11.76 -3.35
CA SER A 43 -1.90 11.42 -2.77
C SER A 43 -1.80 11.19 -1.25
N GLU A 44 -2.87 11.50 -0.51
CA GLU A 44 -2.96 11.30 0.94
C GLU A 44 -2.55 9.88 1.37
N CYS A 45 -3.10 8.85 0.73
CA CYS A 45 -2.75 7.45 1.00
C CYS A 45 -1.24 7.16 0.84
N THR A 46 -0.58 7.80 -0.15
CA THR A 46 0.88 7.66 -0.34
C THR A 46 1.63 8.35 0.78
N ARG A 47 1.18 9.54 1.19
CA ARG A 47 1.78 10.33 2.28
C ARG A 47 1.67 9.59 3.61
N GLU A 48 0.48 9.11 3.97
CA GLU A 48 0.25 8.30 5.17
C GLU A 48 1.12 7.02 5.19
N THR A 49 1.16 6.30 4.07
CA THR A 49 1.99 5.09 3.94
C THR A 49 3.46 5.40 4.16
N MET A 50 3.95 6.52 3.60
CA MET A 50 5.34 6.94 3.75
C MET A 50 5.62 7.39 5.19
N ARG A 51 4.74 8.21 5.78
CA ARG A 51 4.86 8.66 7.18
C ARG A 51 4.92 7.48 8.15
N ASN A 52 4.03 6.50 7.99
CA ASN A 52 4.02 5.29 8.82
C ASN A 52 5.32 4.50 8.69
N TYR A 53 5.79 4.30 7.47
CA TYR A 53 7.06 3.61 7.22
C TYR A 53 8.23 4.32 7.88
N ILE A 54 8.37 5.61 7.65
CA ILE A 54 9.49 6.42 8.17
C ILE A 54 9.45 6.45 9.70
N SER A 55 8.27 6.57 10.30
CA SER A 55 8.13 6.51 11.77
C SER A 55 8.67 5.21 12.35
N VAL A 56 8.48 4.09 11.67
CA VAL A 56 9.04 2.79 12.09
C VAL A 56 10.57 2.79 11.99
N VAL A 57 11.12 3.28 10.88
CA VAL A 57 12.58 3.37 10.68
C VAL A 57 13.23 4.31 11.68
N MET A 58 12.60 5.45 11.96
CA MET A 58 13.09 6.41 12.96
C MET A 58 13.10 5.83 14.37
N ARG A 59 12.05 5.09 14.76
CA ARG A 59 12.06 4.39 16.06
C ARG A 59 13.21 3.38 16.16
N TYR A 60 13.53 2.70 15.05
CA TYR A 60 14.69 1.83 15.03
C TYR A 60 15.98 2.61 15.32
N PHE A 61 16.21 3.73 14.66
CA PHE A 61 17.40 4.55 14.88
C PHE A 61 17.41 5.17 16.29
N GLN A 62 16.28 5.64 16.78
CA GLN A 62 16.14 6.12 18.15
C GLN A 62 16.50 5.04 19.18
N ASN A 63 16.04 3.80 18.99
CA ASN A 63 16.40 2.67 19.86
C ASN A 63 17.86 2.25 19.71
N ALA A 64 18.51 2.55 18.60
CA ALA A 64 19.94 2.38 18.40
C ALA A 64 20.79 3.49 19.04
N GLY A 65 20.14 4.47 19.72
CA GLY A 65 20.80 5.56 20.43
C GLY A 65 20.99 6.84 19.61
N ILE A 66 20.43 6.92 18.39
CA ILE A 66 20.47 8.14 17.57
C ILE A 66 19.49 9.15 18.17
N THR A 67 19.99 10.32 18.53
CA THR A 67 19.19 11.40 19.13
C THR A 67 18.96 12.54 18.15
N LYS A 68 19.86 12.70 17.15
CA LYS A 68 19.76 13.70 16.10
C LYS A 68 19.91 13.05 14.73
N LEU A 69 19.17 13.53 13.75
CA LEU A 69 19.19 12.99 12.38
C LEU A 69 20.54 13.24 11.68
N GLU A 70 21.27 14.29 12.05
CA GLU A 70 22.61 14.57 11.54
C GLU A 70 23.69 13.53 11.94
N GLU A 71 23.43 12.72 13.00
CA GLU A 71 24.30 11.64 13.44
C GLU A 71 24.20 10.38 12.57
N LEU A 72 23.17 10.32 11.70
CA LEU A 72 22.98 9.19 10.81
C LEU A 72 24.15 9.08 9.80
N ASN A 73 24.65 7.86 9.65
CA ASN A 73 25.73 7.54 8.73
C ASN A 73 25.52 6.17 8.07
N SER A 74 26.39 5.81 7.15
CA SER A 74 26.34 4.56 6.40
C SER A 74 26.34 3.29 7.27
N SER A 75 26.99 3.33 8.45
CA SER A 75 27.00 2.18 9.37
C SER A 75 25.61 1.94 9.98
N HIS A 76 24.88 3.00 10.33
CA HIS A 76 23.51 2.91 10.82
C HIS A 76 22.56 2.37 9.75
N VAL A 77 22.72 2.83 8.49
CA VAL A 77 21.96 2.29 7.34
C VAL A 77 22.24 0.80 7.17
N SER A 78 23.52 0.40 7.21
CA SER A 78 23.92 -1.01 7.08
C SER A 78 23.34 -1.87 8.21
N ALA A 79 23.33 -1.39 9.46
CA ALA A 79 22.73 -2.08 10.59
C ALA A 79 21.22 -2.27 10.39
N TYR A 80 20.51 -1.26 9.91
CA TYR A 80 19.10 -1.39 9.56
C TYR A 80 18.86 -2.43 8.45
N LEU A 81 19.68 -2.43 7.40
CA LEU A 81 19.56 -3.38 6.30
C LEU A 81 19.70 -4.85 6.77
N LEU A 82 20.52 -5.11 7.78
CA LEU A 82 20.66 -6.46 8.34
C LEU A 82 19.35 -6.97 8.98
N THR A 83 18.48 -6.07 9.44
CA THR A 83 17.19 -6.45 10.02
C THR A 83 16.21 -7.00 9.00
N LEU A 84 16.42 -6.70 7.72
CA LEU A 84 15.57 -7.17 6.63
C LEU A 84 15.86 -8.62 6.20
N ARG A 85 16.88 -9.26 6.81
CA ARG A 85 17.21 -10.67 6.53
C ARG A 85 16.05 -11.58 6.90
N GLY A 86 15.77 -12.56 6.04
CA GLY A 86 14.69 -13.53 6.24
C GLY A 86 13.30 -13.07 5.76
N HIS A 87 13.14 -11.81 5.36
CA HIS A 87 11.90 -11.36 4.76
C HIS A 87 11.76 -11.83 3.30
N ALA A 88 10.52 -11.90 2.82
CA ALA A 88 10.26 -12.23 1.42
C ALA A 88 10.95 -11.23 0.47
N LYS A 89 11.48 -11.70 -0.64
CA LYS A 89 12.23 -10.88 -1.61
C LYS A 89 11.48 -9.63 -2.08
N SER A 90 10.16 -9.76 -2.31
CA SER A 90 9.29 -8.64 -2.69
C SER A 90 9.18 -7.59 -1.59
N THR A 91 9.08 -8.03 -0.33
CA THR A 91 9.04 -7.15 0.85
C THR A 91 10.37 -6.39 0.98
N VAL A 92 11.50 -7.10 0.93
CA VAL A 92 12.83 -6.47 0.98
C VAL A 92 12.98 -5.40 -0.10
N ARG A 93 12.58 -5.68 -1.34
CA ARG A 93 12.62 -4.70 -2.44
C ARG A 93 11.81 -3.44 -2.13
N CYS A 94 10.59 -3.60 -1.59
CA CYS A 94 9.76 -2.46 -1.20
C CYS A 94 10.39 -1.65 -0.08
N GLU A 95 10.93 -2.32 0.94
CA GLU A 95 11.61 -1.69 2.07
C GLU A 95 12.84 -0.90 1.61
N LEU A 96 13.71 -1.49 0.78
CA LEU A 96 14.87 -0.80 0.23
C LEU A 96 14.49 0.45 -0.60
N SER A 97 13.43 0.36 -1.39
CA SER A 97 12.95 1.50 -2.18
C SER A 97 12.45 2.64 -1.29
N ARG A 98 11.71 2.30 -0.20
CA ARG A 98 11.21 3.28 0.76
C ARG A 98 12.34 3.89 1.60
N LEU A 99 13.28 3.04 2.05
CA LEU A 99 14.45 3.51 2.80
C LEU A 99 15.28 4.50 1.97
N ARG A 100 15.52 4.19 0.69
CA ARG A 100 16.24 5.09 -0.21
C ARG A 100 15.55 6.45 -0.35
N LYS A 101 14.22 6.45 -0.49
CA LYS A 101 13.45 7.70 -0.53
C LYS A 101 13.54 8.47 0.78
N PHE A 102 13.42 7.80 1.92
CA PHE A 102 13.56 8.43 3.24
C PHE A 102 14.91 9.12 3.40
N LEU A 103 16.01 8.41 3.10
CA LEU A 103 17.36 8.97 3.19
C LEU A 103 17.59 10.13 2.20
N SER A 104 16.99 10.04 1.00
CA SER A 104 17.00 11.16 0.06
C SER A 104 16.26 12.38 0.60
N TYR A 105 15.15 12.20 1.30
CA TYR A 105 14.41 13.32 1.91
C TYR A 105 15.17 13.95 3.08
N LEU A 106 15.86 13.15 3.90
CA LEU A 106 16.72 13.69 4.96
C LEU A 106 17.76 14.67 4.41
N TYR A 107 18.42 14.28 3.33
CA TYR A 107 19.40 15.14 2.67
C TYR A 107 18.74 16.34 1.99
N LEU A 108 17.67 16.16 1.24
CA LEU A 108 16.96 17.21 0.51
C LEU A 108 16.42 18.29 1.44
N LEU A 109 15.96 17.91 2.62
CA LEU A 109 15.39 18.80 3.64
C LEU A 109 16.44 19.34 4.62
N GLY A 110 17.73 19.00 4.43
CA GLY A 110 18.85 19.54 5.20
C GLY A 110 19.06 18.92 6.58
N TYR A 111 18.47 17.75 6.87
CA TYR A 111 18.66 17.03 8.14
C TYR A 111 19.95 16.20 8.21
N THR A 112 20.56 15.91 7.07
CA THR A 112 21.87 15.25 6.98
C THR A 112 22.78 16.01 6.05
N SER A 113 24.08 16.06 6.36
CA SER A 113 25.09 16.72 5.53
C SER A 113 25.45 15.93 4.27
N GLU A 114 25.20 14.62 4.29
CA GLU A 114 25.51 13.69 3.19
C GLU A 114 24.24 12.95 2.77
N ASN A 115 24.15 12.67 1.47
CA ASN A 115 23.08 11.82 0.94
C ASN A 115 23.41 10.34 1.19
N LEU A 116 22.72 9.74 2.15
CA LEU A 116 22.91 8.34 2.52
C LEU A 116 22.13 7.36 1.61
N ALA A 117 21.29 7.83 0.70
CA ALA A 117 20.51 6.97 -0.18
C ALA A 117 21.34 6.04 -1.08
N PRO A 118 22.54 6.42 -1.59
CA PRO A 118 23.41 5.53 -2.38
C PRO A 118 23.91 4.30 -1.59
N HIS A 119 23.96 4.36 -0.26
CA HIS A 119 24.35 3.21 0.57
C HIS A 119 23.28 2.11 0.64
N VAL A 120 22.07 2.37 0.15
CA VAL A 120 21.00 1.36 0.06
C VAL A 120 21.17 0.58 -1.24
N PRO A 121 21.44 -0.74 -1.18
CA PRO A 121 21.70 -1.54 -2.39
C PRO A 121 20.46 -1.60 -3.29
N GLU A 122 20.69 -1.59 -4.60
CA GLU A 122 19.64 -1.93 -5.56
C GLU A 122 19.36 -3.42 -5.51
N TYR A 123 18.12 -3.76 -5.17
CA TYR A 123 17.69 -5.14 -5.24
C TYR A 123 16.93 -5.39 -6.55
N ARG A 124 17.66 -5.88 -7.54
CA ARG A 124 17.07 -6.36 -8.78
C ARG A 124 16.58 -7.79 -8.53
N LEU A 125 15.28 -7.98 -8.44
CA LEU A 125 14.72 -9.32 -8.63
C LEU A 125 15.15 -9.72 -10.04
N GLY A 126 16.01 -10.74 -10.17
CA GLY A 126 16.15 -11.42 -11.45
C GLY A 126 14.75 -11.70 -11.98
N GLN A 127 14.57 -11.72 -13.29
CA GLN A 127 13.30 -12.11 -13.92
C GLN A 127 12.97 -13.57 -13.51
N ALA A 128 12.65 -13.76 -12.23
CA ALA A 128 11.90 -14.94 -11.87
C ALA A 128 10.56 -14.76 -12.58
N GLN A 129 10.34 -15.53 -13.62
CA GLN A 129 9.04 -15.74 -14.21
C GLN A 129 8.13 -16.23 -13.06
N SER A 130 7.56 -15.28 -12.32
CA SER A 130 6.42 -15.64 -11.48
C SER A 130 5.34 -16.04 -12.47
N ILE A 131 5.10 -17.34 -12.56
CA ILE A 131 3.92 -17.84 -13.26
C ILE A 131 2.76 -17.10 -12.63
N ILE A 132 2.18 -16.17 -13.40
CA ILE A 132 0.97 -15.46 -12.95
C ILE A 132 -0.07 -16.55 -12.81
N LYS A 133 -0.49 -16.84 -11.58
CA LYS A 133 -1.61 -17.75 -11.35
C LYS A 133 -2.86 -17.04 -11.88
N ILE A 134 -3.34 -17.50 -13.02
CA ILE A 134 -4.64 -17.09 -13.56
C ILE A 134 -5.70 -17.93 -12.85
N TRP A 135 -6.75 -17.29 -12.40
CA TRP A 135 -7.91 -17.97 -11.85
C TRP A 135 -8.74 -18.54 -12.99
N GLU A 136 -9.04 -19.83 -12.93
CA GLU A 136 -9.94 -20.47 -13.89
C GLU A 136 -11.39 -20.09 -13.60
N SER A 137 -12.24 -20.16 -14.63
CA SER A 137 -13.66 -19.79 -14.49
C SER A 137 -14.38 -20.59 -13.41
N GLU A 138 -14.04 -21.87 -13.25
CA GLU A 138 -14.57 -22.77 -12.24
C GLU A 138 -14.18 -22.33 -10.82
N GLU A 139 -12.93 -21.88 -10.62
CA GLU A 139 -12.46 -21.35 -9.33
C GLU A 139 -13.22 -20.08 -8.95
N ILE A 140 -13.44 -19.18 -9.92
CA ILE A 140 -14.20 -17.94 -9.71
C ILE A 140 -15.66 -18.24 -9.37
N ASN A 141 -16.30 -19.16 -10.10
CA ASN A 141 -17.67 -19.55 -9.85
C ASN A 141 -17.82 -20.21 -8.47
N ALA A 142 -16.88 -21.09 -8.09
CA ALA A 142 -16.88 -21.69 -6.75
C ALA A 142 -16.83 -20.61 -5.64
N VAL A 143 -16.03 -19.55 -5.81
CA VAL A 143 -16.03 -18.42 -4.87
C VAL A 143 -17.38 -17.70 -4.85
N LEU A 144 -17.97 -17.41 -6.00
CA LEU A 144 -19.27 -16.75 -6.11
C LEU A 144 -20.40 -17.56 -5.47
N GLU A 145 -20.37 -18.88 -5.55
CA GLU A 145 -21.35 -19.77 -4.94
C GLU A 145 -21.30 -19.78 -3.40
N THR A 146 -20.15 -19.45 -2.81
CA THR A 146 -20.05 -19.33 -1.35
C THR A 146 -20.74 -18.09 -0.80
N VAL A 147 -21.07 -17.10 -1.64
CA VAL A 147 -21.66 -15.83 -1.21
C VAL A 147 -23.15 -16.00 -0.91
N ASN A 148 -23.56 -15.77 0.33
CA ASN A 148 -24.97 -15.83 0.75
C ASN A 148 -25.79 -14.66 0.19
N ARG A 149 -26.41 -14.84 -0.98
CA ARG A 149 -27.23 -13.84 -1.68
C ARG A 149 -28.61 -13.58 -1.02
N ALA A 150 -28.96 -14.27 0.05
CA ALA A 150 -30.22 -14.01 0.77
C ALA A 150 -30.18 -12.71 1.59
N SER A 151 -28.99 -12.16 1.85
CA SER A 151 -28.82 -10.91 2.62
C SER A 151 -28.43 -9.72 1.74
N PRO A 152 -28.79 -8.47 2.14
CA PRO A 152 -28.34 -7.26 1.45
C PRO A 152 -26.82 -7.17 1.29
N LYS A 153 -26.08 -7.53 2.35
CA LYS A 153 -24.62 -7.60 2.33
C LYS A 153 -24.12 -8.61 1.31
N GLY A 154 -24.69 -9.82 1.29
CA GLY A 154 -24.26 -10.86 0.36
C GLY A 154 -24.55 -10.49 -1.10
N LYS A 155 -25.69 -9.85 -1.41
CA LYS A 155 -25.94 -9.36 -2.78
C LYS A 155 -24.96 -8.27 -3.19
N ARG A 156 -24.61 -7.36 -2.28
CA ARG A 156 -23.55 -6.36 -2.52
C ARG A 156 -22.20 -7.03 -2.80
N ASP A 157 -21.81 -7.96 -1.95
CA ASP A 157 -20.52 -8.63 -2.05
C ASP A 157 -20.44 -9.49 -3.33
N TYR A 158 -21.56 -10.13 -3.72
CA TYR A 158 -21.68 -10.85 -5.00
C TYR A 158 -21.50 -9.92 -6.19
N ALA A 159 -22.19 -8.78 -6.23
CA ALA A 159 -22.04 -7.78 -7.29
C ALA A 159 -20.60 -7.26 -7.38
N PHE A 160 -19.98 -6.97 -6.23
CA PHE A 160 -18.60 -6.51 -6.13
C PHE A 160 -17.61 -7.52 -6.74
N ILE A 161 -17.71 -8.80 -6.32
CA ILE A 161 -16.82 -9.87 -6.80
C ILE A 161 -17.06 -10.11 -8.29
N THR A 162 -18.31 -10.08 -8.75
CA THR A 162 -18.65 -10.26 -10.17
C THR A 162 -18.04 -9.16 -11.04
N ILE A 163 -18.16 -7.88 -10.63
CA ILE A 163 -17.53 -6.75 -11.33
C ILE A 163 -16.00 -6.92 -11.38
N ALA A 164 -15.39 -7.30 -10.24
CA ALA A 164 -13.95 -7.51 -10.17
C ALA A 164 -13.47 -8.63 -11.11
N ALA A 165 -14.18 -9.76 -11.11
CA ALA A 165 -13.82 -10.94 -11.89
C ALA A 165 -14.04 -10.76 -13.40
N GLU A 166 -15.18 -10.18 -13.78
CA GLU A 166 -15.56 -10.04 -15.21
C GLU A 166 -14.86 -8.85 -15.88
N LEU A 167 -14.70 -7.73 -15.16
CA LEU A 167 -14.19 -6.49 -15.74
C LEU A 167 -12.77 -6.12 -15.34
N GLY A 168 -12.15 -6.85 -14.39
CA GLY A 168 -10.80 -6.55 -13.90
C GLY A 168 -10.67 -5.19 -13.21
N VAL A 169 -11.77 -4.61 -12.73
CA VAL A 169 -11.79 -3.30 -12.08
C VAL A 169 -11.19 -3.40 -10.69
N ARG A 170 -10.35 -2.41 -10.32
CA ARG A 170 -9.73 -2.38 -8.98
C ARG A 170 -10.78 -2.17 -7.90
N SER A 171 -10.59 -2.82 -6.76
CA SER A 171 -11.52 -2.76 -5.62
C SER A 171 -11.90 -1.33 -5.20
N LYS A 172 -10.94 -0.40 -5.19
CA LYS A 172 -11.20 1.02 -4.88
C LYS A 172 -12.07 1.68 -5.93
N ASP A 173 -11.89 1.35 -7.20
CA ASP A 173 -12.69 1.91 -8.29
C ASP A 173 -14.12 1.36 -8.23
N ILE A 174 -14.31 0.06 -7.91
CA ILE A 174 -15.63 -0.53 -7.69
C ILE A 174 -16.36 0.14 -6.51
N CYS A 175 -15.65 0.37 -5.38
CA CYS A 175 -16.24 1.07 -4.22
C CYS A 175 -16.69 2.49 -4.55
N ASN A 176 -16.06 3.15 -5.50
CA ASN A 176 -16.36 4.53 -5.89
C ASN A 176 -17.38 4.64 -7.03
N LEU A 177 -17.81 3.52 -7.63
CA LEU A 177 -18.81 3.53 -8.69
C LEU A 177 -20.12 4.17 -8.22
N LYS A 178 -20.65 5.04 -9.07
CA LYS A 178 -21.94 5.71 -8.89
C LYS A 178 -22.95 5.15 -9.90
N LEU A 179 -24.22 5.29 -9.62
CA LEU A 179 -25.26 4.91 -10.57
C LEU A 179 -25.18 5.70 -11.87
N SER A 180 -24.71 6.94 -11.82
CA SER A 180 -24.45 7.78 -12.99
C SER A 180 -23.31 7.29 -13.88
N ASP A 181 -22.48 6.37 -13.40
CA ASP A 181 -21.37 5.81 -14.16
C ASP A 181 -21.82 4.62 -15.04
N ILE A 182 -23.07 4.18 -14.88
CA ILE A 182 -23.67 3.06 -15.62
C ILE A 182 -24.63 3.58 -16.67
N ASP A 183 -24.33 3.30 -17.91
CA ASP A 183 -25.23 3.52 -19.04
C ASP A 183 -25.90 2.19 -19.38
N TRP A 184 -27.18 2.08 -19.02
CA TRP A 184 -27.98 0.86 -19.24
C TRP A 184 -28.40 0.69 -20.69
N GLU A 185 -28.52 1.79 -21.46
CA GLU A 185 -28.91 1.75 -22.87
C GLU A 185 -27.73 1.31 -23.75
N LEU A 186 -26.54 1.88 -23.49
CA LEU A 186 -25.31 1.52 -24.19
C LEU A 186 -24.61 0.29 -23.55
N CYS A 187 -25.18 -0.29 -22.53
CA CYS A 187 -24.58 -1.43 -21.79
C CYS A 187 -23.11 -1.18 -21.46
N SER A 188 -22.80 -0.06 -20.80
CA SER A 188 -21.44 0.31 -20.47
C SER A 188 -21.30 0.91 -19.08
N ILE A 189 -20.09 0.80 -18.51
CA ILE A 189 -19.70 1.45 -17.25
C ILE A 189 -18.51 2.36 -17.53
N SER A 190 -18.65 3.65 -17.21
CA SER A 190 -17.63 4.68 -17.43
C SER A 190 -17.22 5.32 -16.10
N PHE A 191 -15.94 5.29 -15.77
CA PHE A 191 -15.41 5.85 -14.51
C PHE A 191 -13.99 6.35 -14.68
N VAL A 192 -13.54 7.20 -13.74
CA VAL A 192 -12.16 7.66 -13.65
C VAL A 192 -11.40 6.78 -12.67
N GLN A 193 -10.31 6.15 -13.12
CA GLN A 193 -9.49 5.28 -12.29
C GLN A 193 -8.87 6.05 -11.13
N SER A 194 -9.13 5.66 -9.89
CA SER A 194 -8.64 6.31 -8.67
C SER A 194 -7.12 6.38 -8.57
N LYS A 195 -6.40 5.42 -9.16
CA LYS A 195 -4.93 5.34 -9.07
C LYS A 195 -4.21 6.18 -10.12
N THR A 196 -4.80 6.32 -11.31
CA THR A 196 -4.11 6.91 -12.47
C THR A 196 -4.75 8.20 -12.97
N GLY A 197 -5.95 8.51 -12.50
CA GLY A 197 -6.76 9.65 -13.00
C GLY A 197 -7.23 9.51 -14.44
N LYS A 198 -7.07 8.31 -15.06
CA LYS A 198 -7.46 8.09 -16.45
C LYS A 198 -8.93 7.65 -16.55
N PRO A 199 -9.70 8.19 -17.51
CA PRO A 199 -11.03 7.68 -17.80
C PRO A 199 -10.93 6.26 -18.35
N ASN A 200 -11.92 5.43 -18.03
CA ASN A 200 -12.05 4.07 -18.51
C ASN A 200 -13.52 3.77 -18.76
N THR A 201 -13.83 3.13 -19.90
CA THR A 201 -15.17 2.66 -20.25
C THR A 201 -15.08 1.17 -20.57
N LEU A 202 -15.93 0.38 -19.94
CA LEU A 202 -15.97 -1.07 -20.06
C LEU A 202 -17.38 -1.52 -20.43
N PRO A 203 -17.53 -2.61 -21.20
CA PRO A 203 -18.84 -3.17 -21.51
C PRO A 203 -19.49 -3.75 -20.25
N LEU A 204 -20.78 -3.51 -20.10
CA LEU A 204 -21.60 -4.08 -19.04
C LEU A 204 -22.18 -5.41 -19.53
N SER A 205 -21.62 -6.54 -19.08
CA SER A 205 -22.18 -7.85 -19.39
C SER A 205 -23.50 -8.08 -18.65
N GLU A 206 -24.36 -8.95 -19.18
CA GLU A 206 -25.63 -9.33 -18.54
C GLU A 206 -25.42 -9.84 -17.10
N LYS A 207 -24.38 -10.62 -16.88
CA LYS A 207 -24.02 -11.17 -15.56
C LYS A 207 -23.70 -10.05 -14.55
N VAL A 208 -22.93 -9.05 -14.97
CA VAL A 208 -22.58 -7.89 -14.13
C VAL A 208 -23.81 -7.02 -13.90
N GLY A 209 -24.57 -6.71 -14.96
CA GLY A 209 -25.79 -5.90 -14.87
C GLY A 209 -26.82 -6.52 -13.92
N SER A 210 -27.10 -7.81 -14.07
CA SER A 210 -28.03 -8.55 -13.20
C SER A 210 -27.58 -8.54 -11.74
N ALA A 211 -26.27 -8.72 -11.47
CA ALA A 211 -25.74 -8.68 -10.10
C ALA A 211 -25.90 -7.30 -9.46
N ILE A 212 -25.69 -6.23 -10.24
CA ILE A 212 -25.89 -4.85 -9.78
C ILE A 212 -27.36 -4.59 -9.48
N ILE A 213 -28.27 -4.96 -10.40
CA ILE A 213 -29.72 -4.80 -10.22
C ILE A 213 -30.20 -5.52 -8.98
N ASP A 214 -29.81 -6.78 -8.80
CA ASP A 214 -30.12 -7.57 -7.61
C ASP A 214 -29.74 -6.85 -6.30
N TYR A 215 -28.58 -6.21 -6.29
CA TYR A 215 -28.15 -5.43 -5.13
C TYR A 215 -28.96 -4.14 -4.96
N LEU A 216 -29.23 -3.41 -6.05
CA LEU A 216 -29.98 -2.15 -6.00
C LEU A 216 -31.40 -2.32 -5.46
N HIS A 217 -32.05 -3.44 -5.76
CA HIS A 217 -33.41 -3.75 -5.26
C HIS A 217 -33.50 -3.81 -3.74
N ILE A 218 -32.41 -4.11 -3.05
CA ILE A 218 -32.40 -4.30 -1.58
C ILE A 218 -31.44 -3.34 -0.87
N ARG A 219 -30.76 -2.48 -1.61
CA ARG A 219 -29.85 -1.49 -1.06
C ARG A 219 -30.61 -0.58 -0.10
N PRO A 220 -30.11 -0.39 1.17
CA PRO A 220 -30.66 0.61 2.06
C PRO A 220 -30.64 1.99 1.39
N GLN A 221 -31.76 2.69 1.42
CA GLN A 221 -31.79 4.08 0.98
C GLN A 221 -31.01 4.91 2.00
N THR A 222 -29.86 5.41 1.61
CA THR A 222 -29.16 6.45 2.37
C THR A 222 -29.92 7.76 2.21
N LYS A 223 -30.34 8.33 3.35
CA LYS A 223 -30.92 9.69 3.42
C LYS A 223 -29.88 10.72 2.95
#